data_3c5378ba21f84e124ddb7870d9f2389b
#
_entry.id   3c5378ba21f84e124ddb7870d9f2389b
#
_cell.length_a   1.000
_cell.length_b   1.000
_cell.length_c   1.000
_cell.angle_alpha   90.00
_cell.angle_beta   90.00
_cell.angle_gamma   90.00
#
_symmetry.space_group_name_H-M   'P 1'
#
loop_
_entity.id
_entity.type
_entity.pdbx_description
1 polymer ?
#
loop_
_entity_poly.entity_id
_entity_poly.type
_entity_poly.pdbx_seq_one_letter_code
_entity_poly.pdbx_strand_id
1 'polypeptide(L)'
;PLYEECRRLYTEEINAAVRGAKRAGATEIVVVDCHGAGAGWTFNSLIPELLHPDCEWVAHHPWSRYTEMFETGCDACLLVGMHARAGTPDGVLCHTISTTSWRHLRFNGAYVGEVGINAALCGHYGVPCILVTGDEATCRESKALLGDGLTAVAVKKGLTRYSARQIPPVRARQMIEEGAYEALQNLHRVHPYSPGSPCEITIEIGTVDHAAQFKGKPGVEIVDPLTVVSRGQDWMTAWNQIWGWGV
;
A
#
# COMPACT_ATOMS: atom_id res chain seq x y z
N PRO A 1 -19.71 -13.63 9.22
CA PRO A 1 -18.89 -14.86 9.23
C PRO A 1 -17.71 -14.80 8.26
N LEU A 2 -17.94 -14.39 6.98
CA LEU A 2 -16.87 -14.34 5.96
C LEU A 2 -15.78 -13.32 6.28
N TYR A 3 -16.11 -12.20 6.90
CA TYR A 3 -15.13 -11.17 7.25
C TYR A 3 -14.11 -11.69 8.28
N GLU A 4 -14.52 -12.41 9.29
CA GLU A 4 -13.62 -12.99 10.28
C GLU A 4 -12.71 -14.06 9.66
N GLU A 5 -13.21 -14.85 8.73
CA GLU A 5 -12.37 -15.78 7.98
C GLU A 5 -11.36 -15.05 7.10
N CYS A 6 -11.75 -13.94 6.46
CA CYS A 6 -10.82 -13.10 5.70
C CYS A 6 -9.72 -12.51 6.59
N ARG A 7 -10.05 -12.01 7.79
CA ARG A 7 -9.05 -11.53 8.77
C ARG A 7 -8.06 -12.63 9.14
N ARG A 8 -8.55 -13.82 9.42
CA ARG A 8 -7.71 -14.98 9.76
C ARG A 8 -6.76 -15.31 8.59
N LEU A 9 -7.28 -15.43 7.37
CA LEU A 9 -6.48 -15.75 6.20
C LEU A 9 -5.43 -14.66 5.95
N TYR A 10 -5.81 -13.38 6.08
CA TYR A 10 -4.90 -12.26 5.90
C TYR A 10 -3.79 -12.25 6.97
N THR A 11 -4.13 -12.47 8.24
CA THR A 11 -3.14 -12.55 9.31
C THR A 11 -2.13 -13.69 9.04
N GLU A 12 -2.58 -14.81 8.52
CA GLU A 12 -1.70 -15.93 8.14
C GLU A 12 -0.80 -15.61 6.93
N GLU A 13 -1.24 -14.76 6.00
CA GLU A 13 -0.38 -14.27 4.91
C GLU A 13 0.69 -13.31 5.43
N ILE A 14 0.36 -12.42 6.37
CA ILE A 14 1.34 -11.59 7.09
C ILE A 14 2.36 -12.47 7.82
N ASN A 15 1.91 -13.48 8.56
CA ASN A 15 2.80 -14.41 9.25
C ASN A 15 3.74 -15.16 8.28
N ALA A 16 3.27 -15.47 7.09
CA ALA A 16 4.11 -16.08 6.06
C ALA A 16 5.25 -15.12 5.62
N ALA A 17 4.92 -13.84 5.42
CA ALA A 17 5.95 -12.83 5.12
C ALA A 17 6.93 -12.66 6.28
N VAL A 18 6.45 -12.66 7.53
CA VAL A 18 7.31 -12.60 8.74
C VAL A 18 8.25 -13.79 8.80
N ARG A 19 7.76 -15.03 8.56
CA ARG A 19 8.63 -16.22 8.53
C ARG A 19 9.70 -16.13 7.44
N GLY A 20 9.34 -15.67 6.25
CA GLY A 20 10.28 -15.45 5.16
C GLY A 20 11.36 -14.42 5.52
N ALA A 21 10.96 -13.32 6.15
CA ALA A 21 11.86 -12.27 6.60
C ALA A 21 12.81 -12.78 7.70
N LYS A 22 12.29 -13.50 8.70
CA LYS A 22 13.12 -14.12 9.75
C LYS A 22 14.13 -15.11 9.17
N ARG A 23 13.70 -15.93 8.24
CA ARG A 23 14.57 -16.89 7.53
C ARG A 23 15.69 -16.17 6.75
N ALA A 24 15.42 -14.96 6.24
CA ALA A 24 16.39 -14.13 5.55
C ALA A 24 17.35 -13.39 6.50
N GLY A 25 17.11 -13.42 7.81
CA GLY A 25 17.96 -12.83 8.83
C GLY A 25 17.46 -11.49 9.39
N ALA A 26 16.21 -11.11 9.12
CA ALA A 26 15.61 -9.92 9.73
C ALA A 26 15.63 -10.03 11.26
N THR A 27 16.14 -9.00 11.92
CA THR A 27 16.29 -8.94 13.38
C THR A 27 15.10 -8.30 14.05
N GLU A 28 14.52 -7.31 13.40
CA GLU A 28 13.35 -6.57 13.85
C GLU A 28 12.30 -6.53 12.74
N ILE A 29 11.04 -6.79 13.07
CA ILE A 29 9.94 -6.78 12.12
C ILE A 29 8.76 -6.07 12.77
N VAL A 30 8.30 -4.99 12.14
CA VAL A 30 7.12 -4.24 12.57
C VAL A 30 6.02 -4.38 11.53
N VAL A 31 4.86 -4.84 11.95
CA VAL A 31 3.66 -4.97 11.11
C VAL A 31 2.77 -3.77 11.30
N VAL A 32 2.38 -3.13 10.21
CA VAL A 32 1.45 -1.99 10.21
C VAL A 32 0.24 -2.33 9.36
N ASP A 33 -0.95 -2.30 9.96
CA ASP A 33 -2.20 -2.41 9.21
C ASP A 33 -2.60 -1.04 8.66
N CYS A 34 -2.41 -0.84 7.37
CA CYS A 34 -2.79 0.39 6.67
C CYS A 34 -4.18 0.30 6.02
N HIS A 35 -5.00 -0.67 6.41
CA HIS A 35 -6.27 -0.98 5.76
C HIS A 35 -7.46 -0.57 6.63
N GLY A 36 -8.24 0.39 6.18
CA GLY A 36 -9.45 0.86 6.87
C GLY A 36 -10.60 -0.13 6.73
N ALA A 37 -10.48 -1.32 7.33
CA ALA A 37 -11.49 -2.36 7.28
C ALA A 37 -12.57 -2.17 8.35
N GLY A 38 -13.77 -2.69 8.11
CA GLY A 38 -14.89 -2.69 9.05
C GLY A 38 -15.32 -1.28 9.50
N ALA A 39 -16.48 -0.80 9.23
CA ALA A 39 -17.05 0.50 9.63
C ALA A 39 -16.13 1.75 9.49
N GLY A 40 -15.03 1.66 8.78
CA GLY A 40 -14.20 2.79 8.33
C GLY A 40 -13.34 3.51 9.36
N TRP A 41 -13.26 3.04 10.61
CA TRP A 41 -12.56 3.79 11.67
C TRP A 41 -11.55 2.96 12.47
N THR A 42 -11.42 1.67 12.17
CA THR A 42 -10.52 0.80 12.89
C THR A 42 -9.63 0.05 11.92
N PHE A 43 -8.32 0.12 12.13
CA PHE A 43 -7.34 -0.70 11.44
C PHE A 43 -7.29 -2.05 12.13
N ASN A 44 -8.28 -2.91 11.87
CA ASN A 44 -8.49 -4.19 12.52
C ASN A 44 -8.59 -5.36 11.54
N SER A 45 -7.90 -5.27 10.40
CA SER A 45 -7.84 -6.36 9.43
C SER A 45 -7.03 -7.55 9.95
N LEU A 46 -6.18 -7.33 10.93
CA LEU A 46 -5.38 -8.37 11.58
C LEU A 46 -6.05 -8.91 12.83
N ILE A 47 -5.71 -10.13 13.21
CA ILE A 47 -6.06 -10.74 14.49
C ILE A 47 -4.79 -10.79 15.33
N PRO A 48 -4.60 -9.89 16.32
CA PRO A 48 -3.34 -9.76 17.04
C PRO A 48 -2.88 -11.05 17.72
N GLU A 49 -3.80 -11.82 18.28
CA GLU A 49 -3.51 -13.11 18.94
C GLU A 49 -2.94 -14.17 17.98
N LEU A 50 -3.13 -14.02 16.68
CA LEU A 50 -2.61 -14.91 15.66
C LEU A 50 -1.35 -14.41 14.98
N LEU A 51 -0.89 -13.20 15.29
CA LEU A 51 0.34 -12.67 14.73
C LEU A 51 1.55 -13.51 15.16
N HIS A 52 2.54 -13.58 14.28
CA HIS A 52 3.78 -14.29 14.57
C HIS A 52 4.49 -13.67 15.79
N PRO A 53 4.97 -14.46 16.76
CA PRO A 53 5.55 -13.93 17.99
C PRO A 53 6.86 -13.12 17.78
N ASP A 54 7.51 -13.25 16.65
CA ASP A 54 8.75 -12.53 16.30
C ASP A 54 8.49 -11.21 15.56
N CYS A 55 7.29 -10.68 15.57
CA CYS A 55 7.02 -9.34 15.09
C CYS A 55 6.32 -8.49 16.15
N GLU A 56 6.58 -7.20 16.09
CA GLU A 56 5.76 -6.20 16.73
C GLU A 56 4.67 -5.71 15.76
N TRP A 57 3.65 -5.04 16.26
CA TRP A 57 2.61 -4.48 15.42
C TRP A 57 2.15 -3.12 15.93
N VAL A 58 1.84 -2.24 15.00
CA VAL A 58 1.33 -0.90 15.31
C VAL A 58 -0.18 -0.94 15.40
N ALA A 59 -0.70 -0.71 16.60
CA ALA A 59 -2.13 -0.46 16.82
C ALA A 59 -2.39 1.04 16.73
N HIS A 60 -3.13 1.46 15.72
CA HIS A 60 -3.44 2.87 15.53
C HIS A 60 -4.90 3.11 15.18
N HIS A 61 -5.42 4.31 15.48
CA HIS A 61 -6.79 4.71 15.21
C HIS A 61 -6.97 6.22 15.33
N PRO A 62 -7.71 6.87 14.42
CA PRO A 62 -7.74 6.62 13.00
C PRO A 62 -6.53 7.31 12.36
N TRP A 63 -5.91 6.80 11.35
CA TRP A 63 -4.83 7.45 10.57
C TRP A 63 -3.87 8.31 11.40
N SER A 64 -3.59 7.87 12.62
CA SER A 64 -2.59 8.50 13.48
C SER A 64 -1.18 8.18 12.97
N ARG A 65 -0.18 8.82 13.55
CA ARG A 65 1.22 8.59 13.16
C ARG A 65 1.58 7.11 13.28
N TYR A 66 2.13 6.56 12.21
CA TYR A 66 2.58 5.16 12.13
C TYR A 66 3.93 5.04 11.38
N THR A 67 4.72 6.11 11.34
CA THR A 67 5.97 6.21 10.59
C THR A 67 7.21 6.10 11.47
N GLU A 68 7.05 5.82 12.74
CA GLU A 68 8.14 5.82 13.73
C GLU A 68 9.29 4.89 13.32
N MET A 69 9.00 3.68 12.81
CA MET A 69 10.02 2.74 12.36
C MET A 69 10.84 3.28 11.16
N PHE A 70 10.29 4.13 10.31
CA PHE A 70 11.05 4.76 9.24
C PHE A 70 11.96 5.87 9.75
N GLU A 71 11.54 6.56 10.80
CA GLU A 71 12.30 7.66 11.41
C GLU A 71 13.47 7.15 12.25
N THR A 72 13.32 5.98 12.86
CA THR A 72 14.36 5.33 13.69
C THR A 72 15.32 4.50 12.86
N GLY A 73 14.95 4.15 11.64
CA GLY A 73 15.73 3.38 10.67
C GLY A 73 15.04 2.08 10.29
N CYS A 74 14.91 1.86 8.99
CA CYS A 74 14.29 0.66 8.42
C CYS A 74 15.01 0.31 7.12
N ASP A 75 15.36 -0.95 6.93
CA ASP A 75 16.11 -1.39 5.75
C ASP A 75 15.21 -1.66 4.55
N ALA A 76 13.96 -2.07 4.78
CA ALA A 76 13.04 -2.44 3.70
C ALA A 76 11.57 -2.42 4.14
N CYS A 77 10.69 -2.25 3.17
CA CYS A 77 9.24 -2.40 3.32
C CYS A 77 8.73 -3.55 2.45
N LEU A 78 7.83 -4.36 3.02
CA LEU A 78 7.11 -5.43 2.34
C LEU A 78 5.62 -5.09 2.33
N LEU A 79 5.01 -4.98 1.15
CA LEU A 79 3.59 -4.68 0.97
C LEU A 79 2.82 -5.98 0.72
N VAL A 80 2.14 -6.47 1.73
CA VAL A 80 1.43 -7.76 1.69
C VAL A 80 -0.07 -7.57 1.55
N GLY A 81 -0.69 -8.29 0.61
CA GLY A 81 -2.14 -8.26 0.42
C GLY A 81 -2.65 -7.02 -0.33
N MET A 82 -1.84 -6.45 -1.19
CA MET A 82 -2.17 -5.26 -1.98
C MET A 82 -3.17 -5.55 -3.11
N HIS A 83 -3.76 -4.50 -3.63
CA HIS A 83 -4.67 -4.51 -4.77
C HIS A 83 -4.24 -3.50 -5.84
N ALA A 84 -4.75 -3.67 -7.06
CA ALA A 84 -4.51 -2.74 -8.16
C ALA A 84 -5.20 -1.39 -7.94
N ARG A 85 -4.67 -0.35 -8.59
CA ARG A 85 -5.26 1.00 -8.56
C ARG A 85 -6.68 1.04 -9.11
N ALA A 86 -7.40 2.10 -8.80
CA ALA A 86 -8.71 2.36 -9.37
C ALA A 86 -8.68 2.32 -10.91
N GLY A 87 -9.71 1.71 -11.50
CA GLY A 87 -9.86 1.64 -12.96
C GLY A 87 -9.14 0.46 -13.64
N THR A 88 -8.49 -0.44 -12.89
CA THR A 88 -7.84 -1.64 -13.46
C THR A 88 -8.86 -2.75 -13.69
N PRO A 89 -9.12 -3.14 -14.96
CA PRO A 89 -10.27 -4.01 -15.28
C PRO A 89 -10.18 -5.41 -14.66
N ASP A 90 -8.96 -5.96 -14.57
CA ASP A 90 -8.64 -7.29 -14.03
C ASP A 90 -8.08 -7.21 -12.59
N GLY A 91 -8.21 -6.06 -11.92
CA GLY A 91 -7.81 -5.89 -10.53
C GLY A 91 -8.92 -6.29 -9.57
N VAL A 92 -8.64 -7.25 -8.68
CA VAL A 92 -9.59 -7.68 -7.65
C VAL A 92 -9.76 -6.57 -6.63
N LEU A 93 -11.01 -6.15 -6.39
CA LEU A 93 -11.38 -5.06 -5.50
C LEU A 93 -10.63 -3.74 -5.80
N CYS A 94 -10.17 -3.54 -7.02
CA CYS A 94 -9.37 -2.39 -7.43
C CYS A 94 -10.02 -1.06 -7.01
N HIS A 95 -9.27 -0.22 -6.34
CA HIS A 95 -9.65 1.13 -5.91
C HIS A 95 -8.37 1.92 -5.54
N THR A 96 -8.52 3.18 -5.16
CA THR A 96 -7.43 3.99 -4.59
C THR A 96 -8.02 4.81 -3.47
N ILE A 97 -7.61 4.55 -2.24
CA ILE A 97 -8.08 5.15 -0.98
C ILE A 97 -9.57 4.93 -0.73
N SER A 98 -10.43 5.26 -1.68
CA SER A 98 -11.87 5.14 -1.54
C SER A 98 -12.51 4.67 -2.82
N THR A 99 -13.36 3.66 -2.72
CA THR A 99 -14.10 3.11 -3.86
C THR A 99 -15.12 4.08 -4.44
N THR A 100 -15.52 5.10 -3.69
CA THR A 100 -16.55 6.05 -4.06
C THR A 100 -16.04 7.45 -4.30
N SER A 101 -15.00 7.87 -3.57
CA SER A 101 -14.56 9.26 -3.59
C SER A 101 -13.40 9.51 -4.55
N TRP A 102 -12.46 8.57 -4.67
CA TRP A 102 -11.28 8.74 -5.51
C TRP A 102 -11.36 7.85 -6.75
N ARG A 103 -11.39 8.47 -7.93
CA ARG A 103 -11.43 7.74 -9.19
C ARG A 103 -10.03 7.42 -9.71
N HIS A 104 -9.16 8.43 -9.73
CA HIS A 104 -7.78 8.27 -10.16
C HIS A 104 -6.86 9.14 -9.33
N LEU A 105 -5.65 8.63 -9.12
CA LEU A 105 -4.54 9.35 -8.50
C LEU A 105 -3.36 9.36 -9.47
N ARG A 106 -2.70 10.51 -9.59
CA ARG A 106 -1.46 10.64 -10.38
C ARG A 106 -0.39 11.36 -9.57
N PHE A 107 0.84 10.92 -9.75
CA PHE A 107 2.04 11.64 -9.33
C PHE A 107 2.80 12.07 -10.58
N ASN A 108 3.01 13.39 -10.77
CA ASN A 108 3.64 13.96 -11.95
C ASN A 108 3.06 13.38 -13.27
N GLY A 109 1.74 13.25 -13.33
CA GLY A 109 1.01 12.71 -14.50
C GLY A 109 0.93 11.18 -14.57
N ALA A 110 1.77 10.42 -13.86
CA ALA A 110 1.74 8.97 -13.85
C ALA A 110 0.62 8.43 -12.94
N TYR A 111 -0.22 7.53 -13.45
CA TYR A 111 -1.25 6.87 -12.65
C TYR A 111 -0.63 5.97 -11.58
N VAL A 112 -1.09 6.12 -10.34
CA VAL A 112 -0.64 5.31 -9.21
C VAL A 112 -1.81 4.81 -8.38
N GLY A 113 -1.57 3.75 -7.62
CA GLY A 113 -2.47 3.23 -6.59
C GLY A 113 -1.81 3.30 -5.22
N GLU A 114 -2.33 2.56 -4.26
CA GLU A 114 -1.84 2.57 -2.88
C GLU A 114 -0.43 1.98 -2.75
N VAL A 115 -0.02 1.08 -3.65
CA VAL A 115 1.39 0.67 -3.76
C VAL A 115 2.28 1.88 -4.01
N GLY A 116 1.88 2.79 -4.91
CA GLY A 116 2.63 4.01 -5.21
C GLY A 116 2.65 5.00 -4.03
N ILE A 117 1.55 5.11 -3.29
CA ILE A 117 1.48 5.94 -2.07
C ILE A 117 2.47 5.42 -1.02
N ASN A 118 2.38 4.11 -0.71
CA ASN A 118 3.25 3.49 0.29
C ASN A 118 4.73 3.52 -0.14
N ALA A 119 5.00 3.26 -1.42
CA ALA A 119 6.36 3.31 -1.94
C ALA A 119 6.96 4.73 -1.89
N ALA A 120 6.15 5.77 -2.17
CA ALA A 120 6.60 7.16 -2.06
C ALA A 120 6.81 7.58 -0.60
N LEU A 121 5.96 7.11 0.32
CA LEU A 121 6.14 7.31 1.76
C LEU A 121 7.45 6.68 2.23
N CYS A 122 7.66 5.39 1.95
CA CYS A 122 8.90 4.69 2.29
C CYS A 122 10.11 5.36 1.65
N GLY A 123 10.01 5.73 0.37
CA GLY A 123 11.07 6.38 -0.38
C GLY A 123 11.46 7.76 0.16
N HIS A 124 10.52 8.49 0.78
CA HIS A 124 10.82 9.75 1.48
C HIS A 124 11.82 9.54 2.64
N TYR A 125 11.74 8.40 3.31
CA TYR A 125 12.67 7.99 4.37
C TYR A 125 13.87 7.17 3.86
N GLY A 126 14.04 7.04 2.55
CA GLY A 126 15.13 6.26 1.96
C GLY A 126 14.93 4.74 2.01
N VAL A 127 13.72 4.27 2.29
CA VAL A 127 13.39 2.83 2.44
C VAL A 127 12.82 2.27 1.14
N PRO A 128 13.40 1.21 0.57
CA PRO A 128 12.85 0.56 -0.62
C PRO A 128 11.67 -0.35 -0.28
N CYS A 129 10.65 -0.39 -1.15
CA CYS A 129 9.61 -1.41 -1.13
C CYS A 129 10.06 -2.59 -1.99
N ILE A 130 10.45 -3.69 -1.36
CA ILE A 130 11.13 -4.83 -2.02
C ILE A 130 10.22 -6.00 -2.36
N LEU A 131 9.04 -6.07 -1.74
CA LEU A 131 8.04 -7.10 -1.99
C LEU A 131 6.66 -6.46 -2.16
N VAL A 132 5.90 -6.95 -3.14
CA VAL A 132 4.46 -6.71 -3.24
C VAL A 132 3.76 -8.05 -3.45
N THR A 133 2.73 -8.34 -2.66
CA THR A 133 1.85 -9.50 -2.89
C THR A 133 0.42 -9.05 -3.19
N GLY A 134 -0.27 -9.76 -4.08
CA GLY A 134 -1.63 -9.40 -4.48
C GLY A 134 -2.15 -10.26 -5.62
N ASP A 135 -2.95 -9.68 -6.50
CA ASP A 135 -3.32 -10.32 -7.76
C ASP A 135 -2.30 -10.03 -8.90
N GLU A 136 -2.49 -10.69 -10.05
CA GLU A 136 -1.60 -10.49 -11.21
C GLU A 136 -1.57 -9.02 -11.67
N ALA A 137 -2.69 -8.29 -11.58
CA ALA A 137 -2.78 -6.89 -11.98
C ALA A 137 -1.97 -6.00 -11.06
N THR A 138 -2.10 -6.19 -9.76
CA THR A 138 -1.29 -5.51 -8.72
C THR A 138 0.19 -5.72 -8.94
N CYS A 139 0.61 -6.97 -9.15
CA CYS A 139 2.02 -7.32 -9.39
C CYS A 139 2.56 -6.67 -10.67
N ARG A 140 1.76 -6.63 -11.73
CA ARG A 140 2.11 -5.98 -13.00
C ARG A 140 2.29 -4.46 -12.83
N GLU A 141 1.35 -3.79 -12.16
CA GLU A 141 1.43 -2.35 -11.88
C GLU A 141 2.62 -2.01 -10.99
N SER A 142 2.85 -2.82 -9.97
CA SER A 142 3.96 -2.62 -9.03
C SER A 142 5.32 -2.76 -9.71
N LYS A 143 5.50 -3.75 -10.58
CA LYS A 143 6.74 -3.90 -11.36
C LYS A 143 6.94 -2.75 -12.35
N ALA A 144 5.88 -2.30 -12.99
CA ALA A 144 5.95 -1.13 -13.88
C ALA A 144 6.37 0.15 -13.14
N LEU A 145 6.00 0.29 -11.86
CA LEU A 145 6.32 1.45 -11.03
C LEU A 145 7.69 1.36 -10.38
N LEU A 146 8.03 0.21 -9.79
CA LEU A 146 9.19 0.01 -8.92
C LEU A 146 10.36 -0.71 -9.61
N GLY A 147 10.15 -1.16 -10.84
CA GLY A 147 11.17 -1.82 -11.67
C GLY A 147 11.26 -3.33 -11.49
N ASP A 148 12.10 -3.95 -12.33
CA ASP A 148 12.24 -5.41 -12.43
C ASP A 148 12.93 -6.04 -11.21
N GLY A 149 13.61 -5.25 -10.39
CA GLY A 149 14.20 -5.70 -9.13
C GLY A 149 13.19 -6.08 -8.07
N LEU A 150 11.95 -5.58 -8.19
CA LEU A 150 10.87 -5.87 -7.24
C LEU A 150 10.49 -7.36 -7.26
N THR A 151 10.45 -7.98 -6.10
CA THR A 151 9.80 -9.28 -5.92
C THR A 151 8.29 -9.08 -5.86
N ALA A 152 7.56 -9.64 -6.81
CA ALA A 152 6.11 -9.54 -6.89
C ALA A 152 5.48 -10.93 -6.89
N VAL A 153 4.63 -11.21 -5.89
CA VAL A 153 4.01 -12.53 -5.67
C VAL A 153 2.52 -12.46 -5.96
N ALA A 154 2.11 -12.98 -7.11
CA ALA A 154 0.72 -13.08 -7.48
C ALA A 154 0.09 -14.36 -6.89
N VAL A 155 -0.83 -14.20 -5.94
CA VAL A 155 -1.55 -15.32 -5.29
C VAL A 155 -2.94 -15.55 -5.86
N LYS A 156 -3.35 -14.72 -6.81
CA LYS A 156 -4.63 -14.84 -7.55
C LYS A 156 -4.55 -14.13 -8.88
N LYS A 157 -5.42 -14.52 -9.78
CA LYS A 157 -5.67 -13.83 -11.05
C LYS A 157 -7.07 -13.23 -11.03
N GLY A 158 -7.18 -11.92 -11.15
CA GLY A 158 -8.45 -11.25 -11.31
C GLY A 158 -9.10 -11.61 -12.65
N LEU A 159 -10.39 -11.86 -12.61
CA LEU A 159 -11.24 -12.06 -13.79
C LEU A 159 -12.11 -10.82 -14.01
N THR A 160 -12.55 -10.24 -12.92
CA THR A 160 -13.22 -8.95 -12.81
C THR A 160 -12.91 -8.36 -11.43
N ARG A 161 -13.43 -7.18 -11.14
CA ARG A 161 -13.29 -6.56 -9.81
C ARG A 161 -13.79 -7.46 -8.66
N TYR A 162 -14.74 -8.32 -8.88
CA TYR A 162 -15.39 -9.15 -7.85
C TYR A 162 -15.26 -10.65 -8.09
N SER A 163 -14.39 -11.06 -9.00
CA SER A 163 -14.19 -12.46 -9.36
C SER A 163 -12.71 -12.74 -9.61
N ALA A 164 -12.21 -13.84 -9.07
CA ALA A 164 -10.81 -14.23 -9.22
C ALA A 164 -10.64 -15.75 -9.28
N ARG A 165 -9.62 -16.17 -10.02
CA ARG A 165 -9.08 -17.53 -9.90
C ARG A 165 -8.03 -17.52 -8.81
N GLN A 166 -8.33 -18.19 -7.71
CA GLN A 166 -7.54 -18.21 -6.49
C GLN A 166 -6.51 -19.36 -6.48
N ILE A 167 -5.36 -19.10 -5.88
CA ILE A 167 -4.44 -20.14 -5.40
C ILE A 167 -4.91 -20.58 -4.00
N PRO A 168 -4.92 -21.88 -3.66
CA PRO A 168 -5.30 -22.32 -2.32
C PRO A 168 -4.46 -21.63 -1.23
N PRO A 169 -5.04 -21.22 -0.10
CA PRO A 169 -4.36 -20.40 0.92
C PRO A 169 -3.04 -21.00 1.42
N VAL A 170 -2.96 -22.33 1.57
CA VAL A 170 -1.72 -23.00 1.98
C VAL A 170 -0.58 -22.73 1.02
N ARG A 171 -0.85 -22.84 -0.29
CA ARG A 171 0.16 -22.58 -1.33
C ARG A 171 0.46 -21.10 -1.45
N ALA A 172 -0.54 -20.23 -1.35
CA ALA A 172 -0.35 -18.78 -1.36
C ALA A 172 0.63 -18.35 -0.26
N ARG A 173 0.46 -18.85 0.96
CA ARG A 173 1.38 -18.58 2.09
C ARG A 173 2.80 -19.08 1.82
N GLN A 174 2.97 -20.26 1.22
CA GLN A 174 4.31 -20.75 0.83
C GLN A 174 4.98 -19.80 -0.18
N MET A 175 4.23 -19.32 -1.17
CA MET A 175 4.74 -18.39 -2.16
C MET A 175 5.11 -17.03 -1.54
N ILE A 176 4.30 -16.54 -0.59
CA ILE A 176 4.58 -15.28 0.12
C ILE A 176 5.83 -15.42 1.00
N GLU A 177 5.95 -16.53 1.74
CA GLU A 177 7.12 -16.80 2.58
C GLU A 177 8.41 -16.86 1.77
N GLU A 178 8.40 -17.58 0.64
CA GLU A 178 9.55 -17.64 -0.25
C GLU A 178 9.84 -16.30 -0.90
N GLY A 179 8.81 -15.58 -1.36
CA GLY A 179 8.97 -14.24 -1.92
C GLY A 179 9.55 -13.23 -0.94
N ALA A 180 9.17 -13.28 0.33
CA ALA A 180 9.74 -12.43 1.37
C ALA A 180 11.21 -12.76 1.62
N TYR A 181 11.55 -14.05 1.67
CA TYR A 181 12.93 -14.50 1.76
C TYR A 181 13.78 -14.01 0.59
N GLU A 182 13.33 -14.25 -0.65
CA GLU A 182 14.02 -13.84 -1.87
C GLU A 182 14.18 -12.32 -1.97
N ALA A 183 13.15 -11.55 -1.61
CA ALA A 183 13.18 -10.10 -1.64
C ALA A 183 14.29 -9.54 -0.74
N LEU A 184 14.41 -10.05 0.47
CA LEU A 184 15.44 -9.62 1.42
C LEU A 184 16.85 -10.07 1.01
N GLN A 185 17.00 -11.25 0.42
CA GLN A 185 18.30 -11.70 -0.13
C GLN A 185 18.74 -10.80 -1.31
N ASN A 186 17.82 -10.12 -1.97
CA ASN A 186 18.05 -9.27 -3.12
C ASN A 186 17.74 -7.79 -2.86
N LEU A 187 17.76 -7.36 -1.61
CA LEU A 187 17.45 -5.99 -1.15
C LEU A 187 18.09 -4.90 -2.03
N HIS A 188 19.34 -5.10 -2.43
CA HIS A 188 20.12 -4.16 -3.25
C HIS A 188 19.56 -3.92 -4.67
N ARG A 189 18.60 -4.71 -5.13
CA ARG A 189 18.02 -4.59 -6.49
C ARG A 189 16.90 -3.57 -6.58
N VAL A 190 16.36 -3.13 -5.44
CA VAL A 190 15.26 -2.16 -5.40
C VAL A 190 15.76 -0.88 -4.77
N HIS A 191 15.52 0.24 -5.43
CA HIS A 191 15.84 1.56 -4.88
C HIS A 191 14.59 2.20 -4.27
N PRO A 192 14.76 3.07 -3.26
CA PRO A 192 13.66 3.87 -2.75
C PRO A 192 12.95 4.63 -3.88
N TYR A 193 11.63 4.52 -3.95
CA TYR A 193 10.84 5.16 -5.00
C TYR A 193 10.65 6.63 -4.70
N SER A 194 10.88 7.48 -5.70
CA SER A 194 10.56 8.90 -5.67
C SER A 194 9.75 9.27 -6.90
N PRO A 195 8.58 9.92 -6.74
CA PRO A 195 7.84 10.48 -7.88
C PRO A 195 8.55 11.66 -8.56
N GLY A 196 9.61 12.18 -7.95
CA GLY A 196 10.36 13.34 -8.42
C GLY A 196 10.15 14.59 -7.55
N SER A 197 11.02 15.58 -7.78
CA SER A 197 10.98 16.90 -7.13
C SER A 197 11.16 17.98 -8.20
N PRO A 198 10.21 18.93 -8.35
CA PRO A 198 8.95 19.07 -7.59
C PRO A 198 7.96 17.93 -7.86
N CYS A 199 6.97 17.80 -6.99
CA CYS A 199 5.91 16.80 -7.13
C CYS A 199 4.54 17.47 -7.27
N GLU A 200 3.79 17.06 -8.28
CA GLU A 200 2.38 17.36 -8.45
C GLU A 200 1.55 16.11 -8.20
N ILE A 201 0.58 16.21 -7.32
CA ILE A 201 -0.41 15.18 -7.05
C ILE A 201 -1.74 15.62 -7.62
N THR A 202 -2.28 14.85 -8.56
CA THR A 202 -3.60 15.07 -9.14
C THR A 202 -4.56 13.98 -8.71
N ILE A 203 -5.73 14.35 -8.21
CA ILE A 203 -6.79 13.43 -7.81
C ILE A 203 -8.04 13.71 -8.64
N GLU A 204 -8.52 12.71 -9.34
CA GLU A 204 -9.87 12.73 -9.92
C GLU A 204 -10.86 12.23 -8.87
N ILE A 205 -11.80 13.09 -8.51
CA ILE A 205 -12.78 12.89 -7.45
C ILE A 205 -14.11 12.38 -8.03
N GLY A 206 -14.84 11.57 -7.27
CA GLY A 206 -16.07 10.94 -7.71
C GLY A 206 -17.27 11.88 -7.85
N THR A 207 -17.34 12.92 -6.99
CA THR A 207 -18.45 13.88 -6.95
C THR A 207 -17.98 15.28 -6.58
N VAL A 208 -18.73 16.30 -6.96
CA VAL A 208 -18.44 17.70 -6.62
C VAL A 208 -18.42 17.95 -5.11
N ASP A 209 -19.26 17.24 -4.35
CA ASP A 209 -19.30 17.35 -2.88
C ASP A 209 -18.03 16.84 -2.23
N HIS A 210 -17.46 15.75 -2.74
CA HIS A 210 -16.15 15.26 -2.28
C HIS A 210 -15.01 16.21 -2.69
N ALA A 211 -15.05 16.78 -3.89
CA ALA A 211 -14.05 17.77 -4.31
C ALA A 211 -14.13 19.04 -3.45
N ALA A 212 -15.33 19.47 -3.07
CA ALA A 212 -15.53 20.64 -2.23
C ALA A 212 -14.87 20.53 -0.83
N GLN A 213 -14.59 19.32 -0.32
CA GLN A 213 -13.88 19.10 0.94
C GLN A 213 -12.43 19.58 0.91
N PHE A 214 -11.88 19.77 -0.27
CA PHE A 214 -10.53 20.31 -0.47
C PHE A 214 -10.48 21.83 -0.56
N LYS A 215 -11.65 22.50 -0.61
CA LYS A 215 -11.73 23.95 -0.74
C LYS A 215 -11.09 24.65 0.47
N GLY A 216 -10.15 25.55 0.16
CA GLY A 216 -9.46 26.35 1.19
C GLY A 216 -8.31 25.62 1.90
N LYS A 217 -7.98 24.38 1.52
CA LYS A 217 -6.77 23.72 2.02
C LYS A 217 -5.54 24.42 1.42
N PRO A 218 -4.54 24.82 2.23
CA PRO A 218 -3.32 25.46 1.73
C PRO A 218 -2.59 24.54 0.74
N GLY A 219 -2.13 25.08 -0.37
CA GLY A 219 -1.38 24.35 -1.40
C GLY A 219 -2.21 23.41 -2.26
N VAL A 220 -3.55 23.39 -2.08
CA VAL A 220 -4.47 22.55 -2.86
C VAL A 220 -5.35 23.44 -3.74
N GLU A 221 -5.47 23.07 -4.98
CA GLU A 221 -6.28 23.76 -6.01
C GLU A 221 -7.37 22.81 -6.55
N ILE A 222 -8.59 23.30 -6.69
CA ILE A 222 -9.66 22.61 -7.42
C ILE A 222 -9.65 23.20 -8.83
N VAL A 223 -9.04 22.48 -9.79
CA VAL A 223 -8.80 22.97 -11.16
C VAL A 223 -10.02 22.80 -12.05
N ASP A 224 -10.90 21.87 -11.73
CA ASP A 224 -12.22 21.70 -12.31
C ASP A 224 -13.16 21.04 -11.27
N PRO A 225 -14.49 20.88 -11.54
CA PRO A 225 -15.45 20.38 -10.55
C PRO A 225 -15.11 19.03 -9.91
N LEU A 226 -14.28 18.20 -10.56
CA LEU A 226 -13.93 16.85 -10.11
C LEU A 226 -12.41 16.61 -9.99
N THR A 227 -11.59 17.63 -10.22
CA THR A 227 -10.12 17.46 -10.18
C THR A 227 -9.48 18.38 -9.17
N VAL A 228 -8.75 17.75 -8.28
CA VAL A 228 -7.98 18.39 -7.21
C VAL A 228 -6.49 18.21 -7.48
N VAL A 229 -5.72 19.28 -7.33
CA VAL A 229 -4.27 19.28 -7.55
C VAL A 229 -3.57 19.84 -6.31
N SER A 230 -2.53 19.15 -5.89
CA SER A 230 -1.60 19.63 -4.86
C SER A 230 -0.18 19.66 -5.42
N ARG A 231 0.57 20.72 -5.13
CA ARG A 231 1.94 20.91 -5.59
C ARG A 231 2.87 21.16 -4.41
N GLY A 232 3.99 20.45 -4.39
CA GLY A 232 5.03 20.60 -3.36
C GLY A 232 6.43 20.53 -3.95
N GLN A 233 7.41 20.96 -3.15
CA GLN A 233 8.82 20.79 -3.51
C GLN A 233 9.23 19.32 -3.60
N ASP A 234 8.50 18.45 -2.90
CA ASP A 234 8.63 17.01 -2.90
C ASP A 234 7.25 16.35 -2.70
N TRP A 235 7.22 15.01 -2.79
CA TRP A 235 6.00 14.24 -2.62
C TRP A 235 5.38 14.41 -1.23
N MET A 236 6.17 14.40 -0.17
CA MET A 236 5.65 14.49 1.21
C MET A 236 4.96 15.83 1.43
N THR A 237 5.54 16.92 0.95
CA THR A 237 4.93 18.26 1.01
C THR A 237 3.58 18.29 0.28
N ALA A 238 3.54 17.78 -0.94
CA ALA A 238 2.30 17.74 -1.73
C ALA A 238 1.24 16.81 -1.10
N TRP A 239 1.67 15.65 -0.58
CA TRP A 239 0.77 14.69 0.07
C TRP A 239 0.15 15.23 1.36
N ASN A 240 0.96 15.87 2.22
CA ASN A 240 0.49 16.43 3.48
C ASN A 240 -0.56 17.52 3.30
N GLN A 241 -0.51 18.30 2.21
CA GLN A 241 -1.54 19.29 1.88
C GLN A 241 -2.91 18.65 1.62
N ILE A 242 -2.92 17.43 1.06
CA ILE A 242 -4.15 16.67 0.76
C ILE A 242 -4.63 15.89 1.98
N TRP A 243 -3.75 15.05 2.52
CA TRP A 243 -4.08 14.05 3.52
C TRP A 243 -4.10 14.61 4.94
N GLY A 244 -3.20 15.56 5.21
CA GLY A 244 -3.07 16.16 6.53
C GLY A 244 -2.71 15.11 7.57
N TRP A 245 -1.50 14.57 7.48
CA TRP A 245 -0.94 13.87 8.63
C TRP A 245 -0.93 14.88 9.79
N GLY A 246 -1.90 14.75 10.69
CA GLY A 246 -1.96 15.63 11.87
C GLY A 246 -0.64 15.49 12.62
N VAL A 247 0.15 16.55 12.58
CA VAL A 247 1.32 16.75 13.42
C VAL A 247 0.83 17.02 14.82
#